data_62f3bc39a4b5af132ca10cad73d2f3d3
#
_entry.id   62f3bc39a4b5af132ca10cad73d2f3d3
#
_cell.length_a   1.000
_cell.length_b   1.000
_cell.length_c   1.000
_cell.angle_alpha   90.00
_cell.angle_beta   90.00
_cell.angle_gamma   90.00
#
_symmetry.space_group_name_H-M   'P 1'
#
loop_
_entity.id
_entity.type
_entity.pdbx_description
1 polymer ?
#
loop_
_entity_poly.entity_id
_entity_poly.type
_entity_poly.pdbx_seq_one_letter_code
_entity_poly.pdbx_strand_id
1 'polypeptide(L)'
;MMAAILTFCGWMSVSAQTKQGEWYSSSWLGAGMSTFAGDIEDAKGRFALALNTEIGYNVTDWFAPSIGLTNTYQGVGYSVINKNLYMDILSVPLLLNFSAGPFTIKAGIQPDFILSARMNGISYTDQLKTVSLSAPLALNWNFATDSDGDLWFVELRYHLGLTKMNKDVMFTNGWRTPGSIRNSVVMLTVGYKCDL
;
A
#
# COMPACT_ATOMS: atom_id res chain seq x y z
N MET A 1 -2.96 -18.97 -2.74
CA MET A 1 -3.82 -17.84 -3.15
C MET A 1 -3.04 -16.69 -3.82
N MET A 2 -1.72 -16.61 -3.72
CA MET A 2 -0.88 -15.58 -4.38
C MET A 2 -0.73 -15.71 -5.91
N ALA A 3 -0.90 -16.90 -6.48
CA ALA A 3 -0.65 -17.14 -7.91
C ALA A 3 -1.78 -16.66 -8.84
N ALA A 4 -2.99 -16.44 -8.33
CA ALA A 4 -4.16 -16.11 -9.17
C ALA A 4 -4.25 -14.63 -9.58
N ILE A 5 -3.55 -13.73 -8.88
CA ILE A 5 -3.63 -12.27 -9.13
C ILE A 5 -2.68 -11.85 -10.25
N LEU A 6 -1.54 -12.55 -10.42
CA LEU A 6 -0.57 -12.28 -11.48
C LEU A 6 -1.03 -12.77 -12.87
N THR A 7 -2.02 -13.66 -12.92
CA THR A 7 -2.49 -14.26 -14.18
C THR A 7 -3.53 -13.40 -14.92
N PHE A 8 -4.08 -12.36 -14.29
CA PHE A 8 -5.16 -11.57 -14.89
C PHE A 8 -4.67 -10.58 -15.96
N CYS A 9 -3.44 -10.10 -15.87
CA CYS A 9 -2.84 -9.22 -16.90
C CYS A 9 -2.34 -9.96 -18.16
N GLY A 10 -2.14 -11.28 -18.10
CA GLY A 10 -1.53 -12.06 -19.18
C GLY A 10 -2.44 -12.44 -20.35
N TRP A 11 -3.71 -12.06 -20.34
CA TRP A 11 -4.69 -12.53 -21.35
C TRP A 11 -5.31 -11.43 -22.21
N MET A 12 -4.93 -10.17 -22.00
CA MET A 12 -5.42 -9.07 -22.82
C MET A 12 -4.25 -8.38 -23.52
N SER A 13 -3.96 -8.81 -24.75
CA SER A 13 -3.02 -8.13 -25.65
C SER A 13 -3.66 -6.86 -26.17
N VAL A 14 -3.42 -5.74 -25.52
CA VAL A 14 -3.84 -4.42 -26.02
C VAL A 14 -2.67 -3.45 -25.94
N SER A 15 -2.41 -2.78 -27.04
CA SER A 15 -1.37 -1.79 -27.29
C SER A 15 -1.45 -0.60 -26.29
N ALA A 16 -0.48 -0.50 -25.39
CA ALA A 16 -0.52 0.42 -24.26
C ALA A 16 0.18 1.76 -24.55
N GLN A 17 -0.38 2.57 -25.39
CA GLN A 17 -0.23 4.01 -25.24
C GLN A 17 -1.32 4.50 -24.31
N THR A 18 -0.95 5.23 -23.22
CA THR A 18 -1.93 5.88 -22.31
C THR A 18 -2.81 6.81 -23.13
N LYS A 19 -3.93 6.29 -23.63
CA LYS A 19 -4.84 7.04 -24.50
C LYS A 19 -6.02 7.54 -23.69
N GLN A 20 -6.34 8.80 -23.88
CA GLN A 20 -7.56 9.38 -23.32
C GLN A 20 -8.78 8.52 -23.66
N GLY A 21 -9.61 8.23 -22.65
CA GLY A 21 -10.86 7.49 -22.82
C GLY A 21 -10.71 5.98 -22.67
N GLU A 22 -9.54 5.47 -22.30
CA GLU A 22 -9.27 4.02 -22.13
C GLU A 22 -9.09 3.64 -20.66
N TRP A 23 -9.49 2.41 -20.36
CA TRP A 23 -9.22 1.78 -19.07
C TRP A 23 -7.82 1.18 -19.07
N TYR A 24 -7.21 1.12 -17.90
CA TYR A 24 -5.96 0.40 -17.71
C TYR A 24 -6.02 -0.47 -16.46
N SER A 25 -5.21 -1.50 -16.46
CA SER A 25 -4.89 -2.28 -15.26
C SER A 25 -3.42 -2.11 -14.92
N SER A 26 -3.09 -2.04 -13.64
CA SER A 26 -1.71 -2.11 -13.20
C SER A 26 -1.56 -3.01 -11.98
N SER A 27 -0.42 -3.70 -11.90
CA SER A 27 -0.08 -4.53 -10.75
C SER A 27 1.36 -4.27 -10.36
N TRP A 28 1.63 -4.28 -9.05
CA TRP A 28 2.99 -4.11 -8.55
C TRP A 28 3.26 -4.95 -7.31
N LEU A 29 4.53 -5.27 -7.13
CA LEU A 29 5.10 -5.86 -5.93
C LEU A 29 6.05 -4.83 -5.30
N GLY A 30 5.99 -4.66 -3.98
CA GLY A 30 6.79 -3.68 -3.25
C GLY A 30 7.43 -4.25 -2.00
N ALA A 31 8.59 -3.70 -1.67
CA ALA A 31 9.30 -3.96 -0.43
C ALA A 31 9.71 -2.62 0.21
N GLY A 32 9.75 -2.58 1.53
CA GLY A 32 10.08 -1.36 2.24
C GLY A 32 10.16 -1.50 3.73
N MET A 33 9.92 -0.40 4.42
CA MET A 33 9.97 -0.30 5.87
C MET A 33 8.65 0.26 6.39
N SER A 34 8.14 -0.35 7.43
CA SER A 34 6.97 0.13 8.17
C SER A 34 7.34 0.47 9.62
N THR A 35 6.69 1.47 10.16
CA THR A 35 6.78 1.86 11.55
C THR A 35 5.45 2.45 12.02
N PHE A 36 5.33 2.70 13.31
CA PHE A 36 4.26 3.52 13.84
C PHE A 36 4.74 4.95 14.04
N ALA A 37 3.90 5.90 13.64
CA ALA A 37 4.04 7.32 13.95
C ALA A 37 3.03 7.70 15.05
N GLY A 38 3.36 8.72 15.85
CA GLY A 38 2.53 9.23 16.94
C GLY A 38 3.20 9.13 18.29
N ASP A 39 2.43 8.91 19.34
CA ASP A 39 2.88 8.96 20.74
C ASP A 39 3.60 7.67 21.19
N ILE A 40 4.45 7.11 20.34
CA ILE A 40 5.28 5.94 20.61
C ILE A 40 6.76 6.32 20.57
N GLU A 41 7.44 6.27 21.72
CA GLU A 41 8.87 6.64 21.83
C GLU A 41 9.82 5.54 21.34
N ASP A 42 9.38 4.26 21.28
CA ASP A 42 10.27 3.10 21.05
C ASP A 42 9.98 2.29 19.77
N ALA A 43 9.22 2.86 18.84
CA ALA A 43 8.90 2.17 17.58
C ALA A 43 10.12 2.11 16.66
N LYS A 44 10.52 0.89 16.26
CA LYS A 44 11.55 0.65 15.25
C LYS A 44 10.94 0.20 13.95
N GLY A 45 11.50 0.71 12.85
CA GLY A 45 11.14 0.29 11.52
C GLY A 45 11.37 -1.22 11.31
N ARG A 46 10.42 -1.85 10.62
CA ARG A 46 10.47 -3.26 10.23
C ARG A 46 10.24 -3.40 8.75
N PHE A 47 10.78 -4.47 8.19
CA PHE A 47 10.57 -4.82 6.80
C PHE A 47 9.09 -5.02 6.50
N ALA A 48 8.66 -4.51 5.36
CA ALA A 48 7.31 -4.63 4.85
C ALA A 48 7.33 -5.12 3.40
N LEU A 49 6.33 -5.93 3.05
CA LEU A 49 6.06 -6.40 1.69
C LEU A 49 4.64 -6.04 1.32
N ALA A 50 4.41 -5.65 0.07
CA ALA A 50 3.07 -5.42 -0.43
C ALA A 50 2.90 -5.89 -1.87
N LEU A 51 1.68 -6.28 -2.18
CA LEU A 51 1.20 -6.63 -3.51
C LEU A 51 -0.04 -5.81 -3.78
N ASN A 52 -0.16 -5.27 -4.99
CA ASN A 52 -1.32 -4.49 -5.41
C ASN A 52 -1.79 -4.90 -6.81
N THR A 53 -3.09 -4.74 -7.03
CA THR A 53 -3.69 -4.61 -8.35
C THR A 53 -4.59 -3.37 -8.36
N GLU A 54 -4.63 -2.65 -9.47
CA GLU A 54 -5.28 -1.35 -9.62
C GLU A 54 -5.94 -1.29 -11.00
N ILE A 55 -7.14 -0.74 -11.07
CA ILE A 55 -7.83 -0.41 -12.32
C ILE A 55 -8.06 1.09 -12.31
N GLY A 56 -7.75 1.74 -13.43
CA GLY A 56 -7.96 3.17 -13.62
C GLY A 56 -8.54 3.52 -14.97
N TYR A 57 -8.98 4.75 -15.10
CA TYR A 57 -9.54 5.29 -16.32
C TYR A 57 -8.83 6.58 -16.71
N ASN A 58 -8.29 6.64 -17.92
CA ASN A 58 -7.59 7.80 -18.46
C ASN A 58 -8.60 8.85 -18.91
N VAL A 59 -8.96 9.78 -18.03
CA VAL A 59 -9.89 10.88 -18.34
C VAL A 59 -9.25 11.85 -19.34
N THR A 60 -7.96 12.10 -19.16
CA THR A 60 -7.10 12.86 -20.08
C THR A 60 -5.74 12.19 -20.18
N ASP A 61 -4.86 12.63 -21.07
CA ASP A 61 -3.50 12.14 -21.20
C ASP A 61 -2.63 12.32 -19.94
N TRP A 62 -3.03 13.25 -19.07
CA TRP A 62 -2.30 13.60 -17.85
C TRP A 62 -3.01 13.28 -16.54
N PHE A 63 -4.32 12.87 -16.60
CA PHE A 63 -5.12 12.63 -15.40
C PHE A 63 -5.95 11.33 -15.49
N ALA A 64 -5.82 10.50 -14.46
CA ALA A 64 -6.56 9.24 -14.35
C ALA A 64 -6.93 8.93 -12.89
N PRO A 65 -8.21 8.87 -12.51
CA PRO A 65 -8.62 8.25 -11.27
C PRO A 65 -8.45 6.73 -11.33
N SER A 66 -8.17 6.12 -10.18
CA SER A 66 -8.04 4.66 -10.06
C SER A 66 -8.51 4.14 -8.71
N ILE A 67 -8.83 2.87 -8.70
CA ILE A 67 -9.15 2.08 -7.51
C ILE A 67 -8.33 0.80 -7.52
N GLY A 68 -7.84 0.40 -6.36
CA GLY A 68 -7.02 -0.80 -6.25
C GLY A 68 -7.37 -1.68 -5.06
N LEU A 69 -6.67 -2.79 -4.99
CA LEU A 69 -6.66 -3.69 -3.86
C LEU A 69 -5.19 -3.99 -3.51
N THR A 70 -4.80 -3.65 -2.29
CA THR A 70 -3.43 -3.84 -1.78
C THR A 70 -3.45 -4.80 -0.61
N ASN A 71 -2.62 -5.83 -0.62
CA ASN A 71 -2.31 -6.62 0.57
C ASN A 71 -0.91 -6.23 1.05
N THR A 72 -0.78 -5.86 2.32
CA THR A 72 0.48 -5.46 2.93
C THR A 72 0.78 -6.31 4.15
N TYR A 73 1.90 -7.03 4.10
CA TYR A 73 2.50 -7.65 5.27
C TYR A 73 3.56 -6.70 5.84
N GLN A 74 3.35 -6.24 7.06
CA GLN A 74 4.18 -5.21 7.70
C GLN A 74 4.34 -5.47 9.19
N GLY A 75 5.18 -4.68 9.85
CA GLY A 75 5.37 -4.80 11.28
C GLY A 75 5.99 -3.58 11.92
N VAL A 76 6.09 -3.63 13.25
CA VAL A 76 6.82 -2.66 14.05
C VAL A 76 7.61 -3.38 15.13
N GLY A 77 8.83 -2.95 15.37
CA GLY A 77 9.66 -3.42 16.48
C GLY A 77 9.51 -2.50 17.68
N TYR A 78 9.53 -3.08 18.88
CA TYR A 78 9.57 -2.36 20.14
C TYR A 78 10.90 -2.61 20.84
N SER A 79 11.69 -1.56 21.05
CA SER A 79 13.05 -1.65 21.62
C SER A 79 13.05 -2.11 23.06
N VAL A 80 12.19 -1.52 23.89
CA VAL A 80 12.15 -1.75 25.33
C VAL A 80 11.83 -3.20 25.69
N ILE A 81 10.93 -3.82 24.94
CA ILE A 81 10.49 -5.21 25.22
C ILE A 81 11.13 -6.24 24.28
N ASN A 82 11.95 -5.79 23.32
CA ASN A 82 12.57 -6.64 22.30
C ASN A 82 11.56 -7.57 21.60
N LYS A 83 10.40 -7.03 21.26
CA LYS A 83 9.31 -7.77 20.59
C LYS A 83 8.94 -7.11 19.29
N ASN A 84 8.39 -7.90 18.36
CA ASN A 84 7.94 -7.46 17.06
C ASN A 84 6.45 -7.73 16.90
N LEU A 85 5.70 -6.72 16.49
CA LEU A 85 4.32 -6.85 16.05
C LEU A 85 4.32 -7.02 14.53
N TYR A 86 3.66 -8.04 14.04
CA TYR A 86 3.42 -8.29 12.61
C TYR A 86 1.94 -8.11 12.32
N MET A 87 1.65 -7.48 11.20
CA MET A 87 0.28 -7.21 10.76
C MET A 87 0.12 -7.59 9.30
N ASP A 88 -1.07 -8.11 8.99
CA ASP A 88 -1.55 -8.34 7.64
C ASP A 88 -2.73 -7.37 7.40
N ILE A 89 -2.59 -6.51 6.40
CA ILE A 89 -3.53 -5.43 6.13
C ILE A 89 -3.98 -5.53 4.67
N LEU A 90 -5.30 -5.57 4.49
CA LEU A 90 -5.93 -5.42 3.20
C LEU A 90 -6.41 -3.98 3.04
N SER A 91 -6.06 -3.35 1.94
CA SER A 91 -6.36 -1.94 1.70
C SER A 91 -7.03 -1.71 0.35
N VAL A 92 -7.87 -0.68 0.28
CA VAL A 92 -8.55 -0.28 -0.96
C VAL A 92 -8.14 1.15 -1.30
N PRO A 93 -7.01 1.35 -2.01
CA PRO A 93 -6.60 2.69 -2.44
C PRO A 93 -7.56 3.27 -3.49
N LEU A 94 -7.96 4.51 -3.27
CA LEU A 94 -8.65 5.38 -4.22
C LEU A 94 -7.68 6.50 -4.57
N LEU A 95 -7.18 6.51 -5.80
CA LEU A 95 -6.06 7.36 -6.21
C LEU A 95 -6.47 8.32 -7.34
N LEU A 96 -5.83 9.46 -7.33
CA LEU A 96 -5.76 10.41 -8.43
C LEU A 96 -4.33 10.36 -8.97
N ASN A 97 -4.18 10.05 -10.25
CA ASN A 97 -2.90 9.89 -10.92
C ASN A 97 -2.70 11.08 -11.87
N PHE A 98 -1.57 11.76 -11.71
CA PHE A 98 -1.18 12.92 -12.52
C PHE A 98 0.11 12.60 -13.25
N SER A 99 0.05 12.46 -14.58
CA SER A 99 1.16 12.03 -15.45
C SER A 99 1.79 13.22 -16.18
N ALA A 100 3.12 13.22 -16.23
CA ALA A 100 3.92 14.18 -16.99
C ALA A 100 5.11 13.45 -17.63
N GLY A 101 5.04 13.14 -18.91
CA GLY A 101 6.01 12.31 -19.59
C GLY A 101 6.13 10.93 -18.94
N PRO A 102 7.35 10.47 -18.58
CA PRO A 102 7.54 9.16 -17.97
C PRO A 102 7.17 9.12 -16.48
N PHE A 103 6.83 10.25 -15.87
CA PHE A 103 6.55 10.35 -14.43
C PHE A 103 5.06 10.44 -14.15
N THR A 104 4.60 9.78 -13.08
CA THR A 104 3.24 9.90 -12.56
C THR A 104 3.29 10.12 -11.06
N ILE A 105 2.64 11.18 -10.59
CA ILE A 105 2.40 11.42 -9.17
C ILE A 105 1.03 10.86 -8.84
N LYS A 106 0.95 10.04 -7.79
CA LYS A 106 -0.30 9.47 -7.30
C LYS A 106 -0.57 9.96 -5.88
N ALA A 107 -1.80 10.37 -5.62
CA ALA A 107 -2.24 10.76 -4.29
C ALA A 107 -3.69 10.35 -4.08
N GLY A 108 -4.07 10.06 -2.82
CA GLY A 108 -5.45 9.68 -2.56
C GLY A 108 -5.75 9.34 -1.11
N ILE A 109 -6.79 8.56 -0.92
CA ILE A 109 -7.22 8.00 0.35
C ILE A 109 -7.27 6.49 0.26
N GLN A 110 -7.02 5.82 1.38
CA GLN A 110 -6.94 4.36 1.42
C GLN A 110 -7.53 3.86 2.74
N PRO A 111 -8.73 3.30 2.74
CA PRO A 111 -9.21 2.46 3.83
C PRO A 111 -8.34 1.22 4.00
N ASP A 112 -7.87 0.98 5.22
CA ASP A 112 -7.00 -0.12 5.60
C ASP A 112 -7.76 -1.06 6.56
N PHE A 113 -7.92 -2.32 6.18
CA PHE A 113 -8.59 -3.36 6.97
C PHE A 113 -7.53 -4.26 7.59
N ILE A 114 -7.42 -4.24 8.92
CA ILE A 114 -6.46 -5.07 9.65
C ILE A 114 -7.02 -6.48 9.74
N LEU A 115 -6.43 -7.42 8.99
CA LEU A 115 -6.84 -8.81 8.96
C LEU A 115 -6.27 -9.59 10.14
N SER A 116 -5.02 -9.32 10.50
CA SER A 116 -4.38 -9.93 11.65
C SER A 116 -3.29 -9.03 12.23
N ALA A 117 -3.09 -9.13 13.55
CA ALA A 117 -1.97 -8.53 14.26
C ALA A 117 -1.46 -9.53 15.29
N ARG A 118 -0.17 -9.87 15.23
CA ARG A 118 0.44 -10.90 16.09
C ARG A 118 1.78 -10.45 16.65
N MET A 119 1.99 -10.72 17.94
CA MET A 119 3.26 -10.50 18.63
C MET A 119 3.62 -11.77 19.40
N ASN A 120 4.79 -12.38 19.07
CA ASN A 120 5.23 -13.63 19.69
C ASN A 120 4.18 -14.75 19.69
N GLY A 121 3.44 -14.91 18.59
CA GLY A 121 2.39 -15.94 18.48
C GLY A 121 1.04 -15.58 19.13
N ILE A 122 0.98 -14.50 19.91
CA ILE A 122 -0.26 -14.03 20.55
C ILE A 122 -0.97 -13.05 19.60
N SER A 123 -2.30 -13.22 19.46
CA SER A 123 -3.12 -12.29 18.67
C SER A 123 -3.38 -10.99 19.44
N TYR A 124 -3.20 -9.87 18.77
CA TYR A 124 -3.51 -8.53 19.24
C TYR A 124 -4.53 -7.82 18.33
N THR A 125 -5.16 -8.56 17.43
CA THR A 125 -6.12 -8.02 16.45
C THR A 125 -7.27 -7.29 17.13
N ASP A 126 -7.78 -7.83 18.24
CA ASP A 126 -8.89 -7.23 18.99
C ASP A 126 -8.55 -5.91 19.68
N GLN A 127 -7.26 -5.60 19.83
CA GLN A 127 -6.77 -4.37 20.45
C GLN A 127 -6.56 -3.25 19.42
N LEU A 128 -6.59 -3.59 18.15
CA LEU A 128 -6.53 -2.65 17.04
C LEU A 128 -7.94 -2.38 16.50
N LYS A 129 -8.10 -1.23 15.85
CA LYS A 129 -9.31 -0.95 15.09
C LYS A 129 -9.33 -1.80 13.84
N THR A 130 -10.48 -2.38 13.53
CA THR A 130 -10.64 -3.18 12.31
C THR A 130 -10.36 -2.37 11.04
N VAL A 131 -10.69 -1.07 11.07
CA VAL A 131 -10.52 -0.16 9.93
C VAL A 131 -9.76 1.07 10.37
N SER A 132 -8.77 1.46 9.59
CA SER A 132 -8.07 2.75 9.65
C SER A 132 -8.06 3.41 8.29
N LEU A 133 -7.69 4.68 8.24
CA LEU A 133 -7.58 5.46 7.01
C LEU A 133 -6.15 5.95 6.85
N SER A 134 -5.60 5.80 5.66
CA SER A 134 -4.30 6.36 5.27
C SER A 134 -4.39 7.19 3.99
N ALA A 135 -3.37 8.02 3.76
CA ALA A 135 -3.15 8.75 2.52
C ALA A 135 -1.92 8.16 1.83
N PRO A 136 -2.09 7.41 0.74
CA PRO A 136 -0.99 7.01 -0.13
C PRO A 136 -0.53 8.19 -0.97
N LEU A 137 0.78 8.39 -1.03
CA LEU A 137 1.49 9.31 -1.91
C LEU A 137 2.53 8.51 -2.67
N ALA A 138 2.61 8.65 -3.99
CA ALA A 138 3.58 7.92 -4.77
C ALA A 138 4.14 8.73 -5.93
N LEU A 139 5.41 8.47 -6.24
CA LEU A 139 6.09 8.93 -7.45
C LEU A 139 6.46 7.69 -8.27
N ASN A 140 5.85 7.58 -9.42
CA ASN A 140 6.05 6.49 -10.37
C ASN A 140 6.93 6.98 -11.52
N TRP A 141 7.81 6.12 -12.01
CA TRP A 141 8.63 6.31 -13.19
C TRP A 141 8.48 5.12 -14.12
N ASN A 142 7.89 5.36 -15.30
CA ASN A 142 7.80 4.41 -16.39
C ASN A 142 9.16 4.36 -17.10
N PHE A 143 9.90 3.24 -16.97
CA PHE A 143 11.26 3.13 -17.46
C PHE A 143 11.42 2.27 -18.71
N ALA A 144 10.42 1.44 -19.01
CA ALA A 144 10.43 0.58 -20.18
C ALA A 144 9.02 0.36 -20.73
N THR A 145 8.95 0.17 -22.05
CA THR A 145 7.75 -0.22 -22.77
C THR A 145 8.07 -1.52 -23.50
N ASP A 146 7.20 -2.51 -23.43
CA ASP A 146 7.40 -3.75 -24.17
C ASP A 146 6.87 -3.66 -25.60
N SER A 147 6.93 -4.78 -26.37
CA SER A 147 6.50 -4.83 -27.77
C SER A 147 5.02 -4.57 -27.97
N ASP A 148 4.22 -4.83 -26.96
CA ASP A 148 2.75 -4.65 -26.97
C ASP A 148 2.34 -3.24 -26.52
N GLY A 149 3.33 -2.44 -26.07
CA GLY A 149 3.16 -1.08 -25.62
C GLY A 149 2.93 -0.96 -24.12
N ASP A 150 2.91 -2.05 -23.39
CA ASP A 150 2.72 -2.10 -21.96
C ASP A 150 3.89 -1.49 -21.18
N LEU A 151 3.63 -0.90 -20.04
CA LEU A 151 4.60 -0.09 -19.30
C LEU A 151 5.13 -0.81 -18.07
N TRP A 152 6.45 -0.91 -17.99
CA TRP A 152 7.14 -1.27 -16.75
C TRP A 152 7.49 -0.02 -15.96
N PHE A 153 7.25 -0.06 -14.66
CA PHE A 153 7.52 1.09 -13.81
C PHE A 153 8.19 0.70 -12.49
N VAL A 154 8.88 1.69 -11.93
CA VAL A 154 9.33 1.73 -10.53
C VAL A 154 8.59 2.85 -9.83
N GLU A 155 8.16 2.62 -8.60
CA GLU A 155 7.43 3.61 -7.85
C GLU A 155 7.95 3.69 -6.41
N LEU A 156 8.24 4.91 -5.94
CA LEU A 156 8.45 5.20 -4.52
C LEU A 156 7.11 5.59 -3.91
N ARG A 157 6.67 4.82 -2.92
CA ARG A 157 5.38 4.98 -2.26
C ARG A 157 5.52 5.23 -0.78
N TYR A 158 4.75 6.19 -0.27
CA TYR A 158 4.61 6.48 1.15
C TYR A 158 3.15 6.38 1.57
N HIS A 159 2.85 5.61 2.62
CA HIS A 159 1.54 5.54 3.23
C HIS A 159 1.56 6.31 4.55
N LEU A 160 0.85 7.42 4.59
CA LEU A 160 0.67 8.26 5.78
C LEU A 160 -0.62 7.88 6.48
N GLY A 161 -0.56 7.28 7.66
CA GLY A 161 -1.74 7.00 8.49
C GLY A 161 -2.42 8.29 8.93
N LEU A 162 -3.69 8.45 8.57
CA LEU A 162 -4.51 9.61 8.94
C LEU A 162 -5.23 9.39 10.27
N THR A 163 -5.72 8.18 10.50
CA THR A 163 -6.47 7.83 11.71
C THR A 163 -5.66 6.95 12.65
N LYS A 164 -6.00 7.02 13.96
CA LYS A 164 -5.39 6.12 14.94
C LYS A 164 -5.84 4.68 14.73
N MET A 165 -4.88 3.75 14.82
CA MET A 165 -5.10 2.31 14.65
C MET A 165 -5.45 1.59 15.96
N ASN A 166 -5.08 2.16 17.11
CA ASN A 166 -5.32 1.54 18.41
C ASN A 166 -6.72 1.85 18.95
N LYS A 167 -7.29 0.88 19.66
CA LYS A 167 -8.42 1.10 20.57
C LYS A 167 -7.89 1.68 21.89
N ASP A 168 -8.74 2.41 22.62
CA ASP A 168 -8.37 2.95 23.93
C ASP A 168 -8.47 1.84 25.00
N VAL A 169 -7.73 0.75 24.82
CA VAL A 169 -7.73 -0.42 25.68
C VAL A 169 -6.36 -0.60 26.32
N MET A 170 -6.33 -0.87 27.63
CA MET A 170 -5.10 -1.27 28.32
C MET A 170 -4.70 -2.69 27.86
N PHE A 171 -3.45 -2.88 27.43
CA PHE A 171 -2.89 -4.22 27.27
C PHE A 171 -2.86 -4.91 28.64
N THR A 172 -3.21 -6.19 28.70
CA THR A 172 -3.33 -7.00 29.92
C THR A 172 -2.07 -7.04 30.81
N ASN A 173 -0.94 -6.51 30.32
CA ASN A 173 0.34 -6.49 31.05
C ASN A 173 0.66 -5.10 31.65
N GLY A 174 -0.33 -4.25 31.87
CA GLY A 174 -0.11 -2.92 32.46
C GLY A 174 0.41 -1.86 31.49
N TRP A 175 0.58 -2.20 30.21
CA TRP A 175 0.96 -1.26 29.16
C TRP A 175 -0.25 -0.41 28.79
N ARG A 176 -0.14 0.90 29.02
CA ARG A 176 -1.13 1.83 28.46
C ARG A 176 -0.83 1.98 26.98
N THR A 177 -1.84 1.86 26.12
CA THR A 177 -1.72 2.33 24.74
C THR A 177 -1.39 3.81 24.77
N PRO A 178 -0.23 4.24 24.28
CA PRO A 178 0.04 5.65 24.14
C PRO A 178 -1.00 6.27 23.21
N GLY A 179 -1.32 7.54 23.39
CA GLY A 179 -2.42 8.29 22.82
C GLY A 179 -2.86 7.92 21.39
N SER A 180 -2.09 8.18 20.38
CA SER A 180 -2.44 7.94 18.98
C SER A 180 -1.33 7.22 18.24
N ILE A 181 -1.60 5.99 17.78
CA ILE A 181 -0.71 5.21 16.94
C ILE A 181 -1.24 5.25 15.51
N ARG A 182 -0.40 5.65 14.57
CA ARG A 182 -0.72 5.74 13.14
C ARG A 182 0.27 4.91 12.33
N ASN A 183 -0.20 4.36 11.23
CA ASN A 183 0.66 3.61 10.30
C ASN A 183 1.57 4.56 9.50
N SER A 184 2.81 4.16 9.28
CA SER A 184 3.75 4.86 8.40
C SER A 184 4.58 3.84 7.66
N VAL A 185 4.47 3.83 6.32
CA VAL A 185 5.15 2.85 5.47
C VAL A 185 5.79 3.54 4.29
N VAL A 186 7.07 3.25 4.05
CA VAL A 186 7.79 3.65 2.83
C VAL A 186 8.14 2.39 2.05
N MET A 187 7.87 2.38 0.76
CA MET A 187 8.12 1.24 -0.13
C MET A 187 8.72 1.67 -1.46
N LEU A 188 9.59 0.82 -1.98
CA LEU A 188 9.97 0.81 -3.38
C LEU A 188 9.21 -0.33 -4.06
N THR A 189 8.55 -0.05 -5.17
CA THR A 189 7.73 -1.03 -5.89
C THR A 189 8.17 -1.15 -7.33
N VAL A 190 7.99 -2.31 -7.91
CA VAL A 190 8.14 -2.57 -9.34
C VAL A 190 6.82 -3.10 -9.85
N GLY A 191 6.37 -2.61 -10.96
CA GLY A 191 5.07 -2.98 -11.50
C GLY A 191 4.99 -2.91 -13.01
N TYR A 192 3.82 -3.29 -13.45
CA TYR A 192 3.45 -3.41 -14.85
C TYR A 192 2.06 -2.80 -15.05
N LYS A 193 1.89 -2.01 -16.09
CA LYS A 193 0.64 -1.37 -16.47
C LYS A 193 0.29 -1.74 -17.91
N CYS A 194 -0.93 -2.22 -18.12
CA CYS A 194 -1.49 -2.51 -19.45
C CYS A 194 -2.81 -1.76 -19.65
N ASP A 195 -3.06 -1.30 -20.86
CA ASP A 195 -4.36 -0.76 -21.27
C ASP A 195 -5.34 -1.92 -21.49
N LEU A 196 -6.67 -1.71 -21.26
CA LEU A 196 -7.71 -2.71 -21.31
C LEU A 196 -8.61 -2.51 -22.53
#